data_cb6c8199841ff7c5a4154b7f9103f655
#
_entry.id   cb6c8199841ff7c5a4154b7f9103f655
#
_cell.length_a   1.000
_cell.length_b   1.000
_cell.length_c   1.000
_cell.angle_alpha   90.00
_cell.angle_beta   90.00
_cell.angle_gamma   90.00
#
_symmetry.space_group_name_H-M   'P 1'
#
loop_
_entity.id
_entity.type
_entity.pdbx_description
1 polymer ?
#
loop_
_entity_poly.entity_id
_entity_poly.type
_entity_poly.pdbx_seq_one_letter_code
_entity_poly.pdbx_strand_id
1 'polypeptide(L)'
;MQLKTLMGAVALGAVAGVGLPSAAQAEVITLAPHQRDIDTDDGWHVSLLLDDEAWNKVPPTNRAGTSREGFGSMHAQVQVSGHGAPLDGAQVQTGYVIGCFVNLNSVNASASATVSPSGSIEPGFPVPIIPKGQIGASFGPTVNASVSPGEIKTYPVSAKTLEAAETNLRVRETHMSIDGCLGPAEVRAFASLSIDSKAGKDSIVVYGDPFPI
;
A
#
# COMPACT_ATOMS: atom_id res chain seq x y z
N MET A 1 -85.00 -0.43 -13.08
CA MET A 1 -83.82 -1.33 -13.19
C MET A 1 -82.65 -0.62 -12.56
N GLN A 2 -82.04 -1.28 -11.62
CA GLN A 2 -81.18 -0.67 -10.57
C GLN A 2 -79.74 -0.45 -11.07
N LEU A 3 -79.31 0.79 -11.01
CA LEU A 3 -77.92 1.20 -11.22
C LEU A 3 -77.19 1.14 -9.85
N LYS A 4 -76.21 0.26 -9.70
CA LYS A 4 -75.36 0.19 -8.48
C LYS A 4 -73.98 0.82 -8.78
N THR A 5 -73.75 1.96 -8.21
CA THR A 5 -72.50 2.69 -8.14
C THR A 5 -71.54 1.99 -7.18
N LEU A 6 -70.36 1.57 -7.60
CA LEU A 6 -69.28 1.12 -6.77
C LEU A 6 -68.22 2.20 -6.69
N MET A 7 -68.09 2.81 -5.53
CA MET A 7 -66.97 3.67 -5.15
C MET A 7 -65.73 2.83 -4.83
N GLY A 8 -64.70 2.94 -5.64
CA GLY A 8 -63.41 2.39 -5.32
C GLY A 8 -62.52 3.41 -4.60
N ALA A 9 -62.13 3.07 -3.37
CA ALA A 9 -61.19 3.90 -2.60
C ALA A 9 -59.75 3.60 -3.06
N VAL A 10 -59.05 4.63 -3.55
CA VAL A 10 -57.63 4.58 -3.87
C VAL A 10 -56.85 4.86 -2.60
N ALA A 11 -56.21 3.88 -2.01
CA ALA A 11 -55.26 4.05 -0.94
C ALA A 11 -53.87 4.42 -1.50
N LEU A 12 -53.44 5.67 -1.32
CA LEU A 12 -52.06 6.10 -1.57
C LEU A 12 -51.18 5.54 -0.43
N GLY A 13 -50.44 4.46 -0.72
CA GLY A 13 -49.38 3.97 0.13
C GLY A 13 -48.12 4.81 -0.07
N ALA A 14 -47.78 5.68 0.87
CA ALA A 14 -46.49 6.35 0.92
C ALA A 14 -45.45 5.34 1.39
N VAL A 15 -44.64 4.83 0.44
CA VAL A 15 -43.45 4.03 0.75
C VAL A 15 -42.36 5.01 1.18
N ALA A 16 -42.18 5.19 2.50
CA ALA A 16 -41.00 5.84 3.06
C ALA A 16 -39.79 4.91 2.78
N GLY A 17 -39.02 5.24 1.75
CA GLY A 17 -37.72 4.62 1.48
C GLY A 17 -36.76 4.93 2.62
N VAL A 18 -36.63 4.00 3.56
CA VAL A 18 -35.55 4.00 4.55
C VAL A 18 -34.28 3.71 3.77
N GLY A 19 -33.51 4.75 3.42
CA GLY A 19 -32.17 4.62 2.90
C GLY A 19 -31.31 3.88 3.92
N LEU A 20 -31.08 2.61 3.70
CA LEU A 20 -30.11 1.84 4.49
C LEU A 20 -28.74 2.49 4.25
N PRO A 21 -27.99 2.82 5.33
CA PRO A 21 -26.62 3.26 5.17
C PRO A 21 -25.86 2.17 4.41
N SER A 22 -25.30 2.52 3.25
CA SER A 22 -24.37 1.63 2.56
C SER A 22 -23.23 1.34 3.53
N ALA A 23 -23.16 0.14 4.06
CA ALA A 23 -22.01 -0.30 4.79
C ALA A 23 -20.82 -0.17 3.83
N ALA A 24 -19.83 0.64 4.20
CA ALA A 24 -18.58 0.73 3.47
C ALA A 24 -17.95 -0.68 3.52
N GLN A 25 -18.13 -1.44 2.46
CA GLN A 25 -17.52 -2.76 2.36
C GLN A 25 -16.04 -2.55 2.09
N ALA A 26 -15.20 -3.20 2.88
CA ALA A 26 -13.79 -3.31 2.58
C ALA A 26 -13.65 -4.05 1.24
N GLU A 27 -13.00 -3.40 0.28
CA GLU A 27 -12.75 -3.99 -1.03
C GLU A 27 -11.43 -4.77 -0.95
N VAL A 28 -11.51 -6.08 -1.10
CA VAL A 28 -10.33 -6.94 -1.15
C VAL A 28 -9.97 -7.19 -2.61
N ILE A 29 -8.79 -6.74 -3.00
CA ILE A 29 -8.20 -6.98 -4.32
C ILE A 29 -7.24 -8.16 -4.16
N THR A 30 -7.43 -9.21 -4.95
CA THR A 30 -6.51 -10.35 -5.06
C THR A 30 -5.81 -10.31 -6.41
N LEU A 31 -4.51 -10.59 -6.42
CA LEU A 31 -3.66 -10.48 -7.59
C LEU A 31 -3.13 -11.84 -8.03
N ALA A 32 -2.74 -11.95 -9.29
CA ALA A 32 -2.20 -13.18 -9.84
C ALA A 32 -0.78 -13.44 -9.31
N PRO A 33 -0.35 -14.71 -9.20
CA PRO A 33 1.02 -15.03 -8.84
C PRO A 33 1.99 -14.72 -9.98
N HIS A 34 3.19 -14.28 -9.62
CA HIS A 34 4.29 -13.97 -10.55
C HIS A 34 5.54 -14.72 -10.14
N GLN A 35 6.20 -15.36 -11.11
CA GLN A 35 7.42 -16.13 -10.90
C GLN A 35 8.50 -15.69 -11.88
N ARG A 36 9.75 -15.78 -11.43
CA ARG A 36 10.92 -15.58 -12.27
C ARG A 36 12.02 -16.55 -11.88
N ASP A 37 12.66 -17.10 -12.88
CA ASP A 37 13.76 -18.05 -12.73
C ASP A 37 15.02 -17.46 -13.37
N ILE A 38 16.17 -17.70 -12.77
CA ILE A 38 17.49 -17.36 -13.32
C ILE A 38 18.48 -18.49 -13.05
N ASP A 39 19.44 -18.62 -13.94
CA ASP A 39 20.66 -19.40 -13.72
C ASP A 39 21.78 -18.40 -13.42
N THR A 40 22.45 -18.58 -12.28
CA THR A 40 23.60 -17.76 -11.92
C THR A 40 24.87 -18.23 -12.65
N ASP A 41 25.80 -17.32 -12.85
CA ASP A 41 27.07 -17.65 -13.58
C ASP A 41 27.88 -18.70 -12.86
N ASP A 42 27.68 -18.90 -11.57
CA ASP A 42 28.39 -19.88 -10.74
C ASP A 42 27.67 -21.24 -10.60
N GLY A 43 26.53 -21.43 -11.30
CA GLY A 43 25.85 -22.72 -11.45
C GLY A 43 24.68 -22.99 -10.51
N TRP A 44 24.14 -21.97 -9.88
CA TRP A 44 22.87 -22.08 -9.15
C TRP A 44 21.68 -21.79 -10.06
N HIS A 45 20.65 -22.61 -9.96
CA HIS A 45 19.32 -22.32 -10.49
C HIS A 45 18.45 -21.76 -9.39
N VAL A 46 17.89 -20.57 -9.60
CA VAL A 46 17.14 -19.81 -8.60
C VAL A 46 15.77 -19.47 -9.13
N SER A 47 14.75 -19.85 -8.36
CA SER A 47 13.36 -19.53 -8.60
C SER A 47 12.83 -18.59 -7.50
N LEU A 48 12.20 -17.51 -7.89
CA LEU A 48 11.53 -16.57 -7.00
C LEU A 48 10.07 -16.45 -7.42
N LEU A 49 9.18 -16.88 -6.54
CA LEU A 49 7.72 -16.80 -6.68
C LEU A 49 7.17 -15.73 -5.73
N LEU A 50 6.30 -14.89 -6.22
CA LEU A 50 5.48 -13.97 -5.44
C LEU A 50 4.02 -14.35 -5.64
N ASP A 51 3.34 -14.76 -4.59
CA ASP A 51 1.97 -15.25 -4.61
C ASP A 51 1.18 -14.77 -3.38
N ASP A 52 -0.07 -15.21 -3.27
CA ASP A 52 -1.00 -14.83 -2.20
C ASP A 52 -1.08 -13.29 -2.01
N GLU A 53 -0.90 -12.54 -3.11
CA GLU A 53 -1.01 -11.10 -3.07
C GLU A 53 -2.46 -10.67 -2.87
N ALA A 54 -2.70 -9.92 -1.80
CA ALA A 54 -4.01 -9.37 -1.50
C ALA A 54 -3.87 -7.98 -0.89
N TRP A 55 -4.80 -7.11 -1.24
CA TRP A 55 -4.93 -5.78 -0.68
C TRP A 55 -6.36 -5.55 -0.19
N ASN A 56 -6.48 -5.25 1.10
CA ASN A 56 -7.74 -4.88 1.72
C ASN A 56 -7.80 -3.36 1.85
N LYS A 57 -8.56 -2.72 0.96
CA LYS A 57 -8.74 -1.27 0.94
C LYS A 57 -9.72 -0.85 2.02
N VAL A 58 -9.31 0.09 2.86
CA VAL A 58 -10.15 0.65 3.92
C VAL A 58 -10.23 2.18 3.80
N PRO A 59 -11.32 2.79 4.25
CA PRO A 59 -11.40 4.25 4.34
C PRO A 59 -10.31 4.77 5.27
N PRO A 60 -9.59 5.84 4.89
CA PRO A 60 -8.54 6.39 5.73
C PRO A 60 -9.11 6.95 7.04
N THR A 61 -8.44 6.64 8.14
CA THR A 61 -8.87 7.02 9.50
C THR A 61 -9.03 8.53 9.66
N ASN A 62 -8.20 9.32 8.96
CA ASN A 62 -8.29 10.79 8.96
C ASN A 62 -9.40 11.34 8.05
N ARG A 63 -10.08 10.50 7.26
CA ARG A 63 -11.12 10.86 6.28
C ARG A 63 -10.70 11.92 5.25
N ALA A 64 -9.41 12.14 5.07
CA ALA A 64 -8.93 13.08 4.08
C ALA A 64 -9.00 12.48 2.68
N GLY A 65 -9.52 13.23 1.70
CA GLY A 65 -9.58 12.79 0.30
C GLY A 65 -8.21 12.60 -0.36
N THR A 66 -7.15 13.06 0.28
CA THR A 66 -5.75 12.93 -0.13
C THR A 66 -5.01 11.79 0.56
N SER A 67 -5.69 11.07 1.44
CA SER A 67 -5.13 9.89 2.12
C SER A 67 -5.69 8.60 1.54
N ARG A 68 -4.87 7.56 1.57
CA ARG A 68 -5.22 6.19 1.20
C ARG A 68 -4.74 5.27 2.32
N GLU A 69 -5.54 4.26 2.63
CA GLU A 69 -5.24 3.32 3.72
C GLU A 69 -5.66 1.91 3.33
N GLY A 70 -4.87 0.92 3.72
CA GLY A 70 -5.18 -0.47 3.45
C GLY A 70 -4.23 -1.42 4.16
N PHE A 71 -4.55 -2.71 4.03
CA PHE A 71 -3.78 -3.80 4.58
C PHE A 71 -3.31 -4.71 3.45
N GLY A 72 -2.00 -4.85 3.32
CA GLY A 72 -1.38 -5.66 2.28
C GLY A 72 -0.91 -7.01 2.81
N SER A 73 -1.14 -8.05 2.03
CA SER A 73 -0.62 -9.39 2.27
C SER A 73 0.11 -9.88 1.04
N MET A 74 1.19 -10.63 1.23
CA MET A 74 1.94 -11.27 0.15
C MET A 74 2.78 -12.42 0.70
N HIS A 75 3.14 -13.34 -0.17
CA HIS A 75 4.04 -14.42 0.12
C HIS A 75 5.13 -14.50 -0.94
N ALA A 76 6.39 -14.53 -0.53
CA ALA A 76 7.52 -14.78 -1.40
C ALA A 76 8.12 -16.14 -1.06
N GLN A 77 8.30 -16.96 -2.08
CA GLN A 77 8.95 -18.26 -1.99
C GLN A 77 10.21 -18.27 -2.86
N VAL A 78 11.31 -18.68 -2.26
CA VAL A 78 12.60 -18.82 -2.91
C VAL A 78 12.95 -20.30 -2.95
N GLN A 79 13.38 -20.78 -4.11
CA GLN A 79 13.98 -22.11 -4.28
C GLN A 79 15.34 -21.95 -4.95
N VAL A 80 16.37 -22.53 -4.35
CA VAL A 80 17.73 -22.55 -4.87
C VAL A 80 18.14 -24.00 -5.09
N SER A 81 18.55 -24.34 -6.28
CA SER A 81 18.97 -25.69 -6.68
C SER A 81 20.23 -25.65 -7.57
N GLY A 82 20.85 -26.77 -7.76
CA GLY A 82 22.10 -26.86 -8.55
C GLY A 82 23.34 -27.09 -7.71
N HIS A 83 24.52 -26.87 -8.31
CA HIS A 83 25.84 -27.10 -7.71
C HIS A 83 26.74 -25.92 -8.08
N GLY A 84 26.51 -24.78 -7.44
CA GLY A 84 27.30 -23.57 -7.62
C GLY A 84 28.44 -23.42 -6.61
N ALA A 85 29.14 -22.29 -6.68
CA ALA A 85 30.11 -21.90 -5.68
C ALA A 85 29.43 -21.73 -4.30
N PRO A 86 30.13 -21.94 -3.18
CA PRO A 86 29.56 -21.74 -1.85
C PRO A 86 28.96 -20.34 -1.71
N LEU A 87 27.73 -20.29 -1.21
CA LEU A 87 27.04 -19.03 -0.95
C LEU A 87 27.63 -18.40 0.32
N ASP A 88 28.06 -17.16 0.22
CA ASP A 88 28.52 -16.36 1.36
C ASP A 88 27.33 -15.66 2.06
N GLY A 89 26.21 -15.46 1.34
CA GLY A 89 24.96 -14.95 1.86
C GLY A 89 23.87 -14.91 0.80
N ALA A 90 22.62 -14.98 1.26
CA ALA A 90 21.47 -14.72 0.41
C ALA A 90 20.36 -14.10 1.23
N GLN A 91 19.66 -13.12 0.67
CA GLN A 91 18.58 -12.42 1.35
C GLN A 91 17.39 -12.21 0.42
N VAL A 92 16.22 -12.63 0.88
CA VAL A 92 14.95 -12.28 0.25
C VAL A 92 14.33 -11.09 0.96
N GLN A 93 13.78 -10.15 0.20
CA GLN A 93 13.09 -8.98 0.69
C GLN A 93 11.77 -8.80 -0.06
N THR A 94 10.72 -8.40 0.66
CA THR A 94 9.43 -8.05 0.07
C THR A 94 9.01 -6.65 0.47
N GLY A 95 8.17 -6.03 -0.36
CA GLY A 95 7.65 -4.72 -0.11
C GLY A 95 6.70 -4.23 -1.19
N TYR A 96 6.48 -2.93 -1.19
CA TYR A 96 5.60 -2.27 -2.15
C TYR A 96 6.32 -1.15 -2.87
N VAL A 97 5.99 -0.99 -4.14
CA VAL A 97 6.30 0.19 -4.95
C VAL A 97 5.04 1.02 -5.05
N ILE A 98 5.13 2.28 -4.67
CA ILE A 98 3.99 3.20 -4.61
C ILE A 98 4.26 4.39 -5.50
N GLY A 99 3.31 4.67 -6.39
CA GLY A 99 3.27 5.87 -7.21
C GLY A 99 2.09 6.76 -6.83
N CYS A 100 2.31 8.07 -6.76
CA CYS A 100 1.30 9.07 -6.50
C CYS A 100 1.31 10.11 -7.63
N PHE A 101 0.14 10.43 -8.20
CA PHE A 101 0.06 11.40 -9.29
C PHE A 101 0.54 12.78 -8.86
N VAL A 102 0.07 13.30 -7.72
CA VAL A 102 0.55 14.55 -7.11
C VAL A 102 0.66 14.37 -5.61
N ASN A 103 1.83 14.67 -5.05
CA ASN A 103 2.05 14.68 -3.61
C ASN A 103 2.04 16.12 -3.07
N LEU A 104 1.12 16.42 -2.18
CA LEU A 104 0.99 17.75 -1.57
C LEU A 104 2.08 18.03 -0.51
N ASN A 105 2.71 16.99 0.03
CA ASN A 105 3.77 17.15 1.04
C ASN A 105 5.08 17.72 0.46
N SER A 106 5.23 17.75 -0.86
CA SER A 106 6.37 18.36 -1.53
C SER A 106 6.22 19.88 -1.76
N VAL A 107 5.04 20.43 -1.50
CA VAL A 107 4.85 21.87 -1.45
C VAL A 107 5.41 22.34 -0.10
N ASN A 108 6.70 22.61 -0.04
CA ASN A 108 7.33 23.33 1.05
C ASN A 108 6.80 24.77 1.06
N ALA A 109 5.62 24.96 1.64
CA ALA A 109 5.23 26.25 2.17
C ALA A 109 6.06 26.44 3.45
N SER A 110 7.32 26.82 3.31
CA SER A 110 8.14 27.32 4.41
C SER A 110 7.62 28.70 4.81
N ALA A 111 6.51 28.73 5.53
CA ALA A 111 6.15 29.87 6.35
C ALA A 111 7.10 29.84 7.57
N SER A 112 8.31 30.35 7.42
CA SER A 112 9.20 30.66 8.53
C SER A 112 8.63 31.88 9.26
N ALA A 113 7.77 31.63 10.25
CA ALA A 113 7.47 32.64 11.26
C ALA A 113 8.69 32.77 12.16
N THR A 114 9.61 33.68 11.82
CA THR A 114 10.65 34.16 12.73
C THR A 114 9.96 35.02 13.77
N VAL A 115 9.72 34.45 14.95
CA VAL A 115 9.34 35.21 16.13
C VAL A 115 10.61 35.91 16.64
N SER A 116 10.82 37.17 16.25
CA SER A 116 11.82 38.05 16.88
C SER A 116 11.25 38.54 18.21
N PRO A 117 12.01 38.50 19.32
CA PRO A 117 11.52 38.92 20.63
C PRO A 117 11.52 40.45 20.81
N SER A 118 11.24 41.23 19.79
CA SER A 118 11.02 42.66 19.86
C SER A 118 9.69 43.00 19.16
N GLY A 119 8.67 43.20 20.00
CA GLY A 119 7.28 43.31 19.63
C GLY A 119 6.94 44.28 18.52
N SER A 120 6.35 43.76 17.47
CA SER A 120 5.32 44.37 16.66
C SER A 120 4.60 43.28 15.91
N ILE A 121 3.32 43.11 16.23
CA ILE A 121 2.44 42.16 15.55
C ILE A 121 1.91 42.87 14.31
N GLU A 122 2.35 42.49 13.13
CA GLU A 122 1.63 42.79 11.89
C GLU A 122 0.58 41.70 11.61
N PRO A 123 -0.66 42.06 11.25
CA PRO A 123 -1.71 41.09 11.00
C PRO A 123 -1.54 40.48 9.61
N GLY A 124 -0.86 39.34 9.56
CA GLY A 124 -0.83 38.42 8.38
C GLY A 124 -1.91 37.36 8.53
N PHE A 125 -2.55 37.01 7.43
CA PHE A 125 -3.63 36.03 7.33
C PHE A 125 -3.33 34.73 8.09
N PRO A 126 -4.31 34.12 8.76
CA PRO A 126 -4.11 32.87 9.48
C PRO A 126 -3.91 31.70 8.50
N VAL A 127 -2.70 31.19 8.42
CA VAL A 127 -2.43 29.89 7.83
C VAL A 127 -2.79 28.83 8.87
N PRO A 128 -3.60 27.82 8.55
CA PRO A 128 -3.91 26.77 9.52
C PRO A 128 -2.65 25.98 9.86
N ILE A 129 -2.21 26.05 11.11
CA ILE A 129 -1.15 25.24 11.66
C ILE A 129 -1.72 23.82 11.82
N ILE A 130 -1.30 22.89 10.98
CA ILE A 130 -1.60 21.48 11.16
C ILE A 130 -0.62 20.93 12.20
N PRO A 131 -1.05 20.54 13.40
CA PRO A 131 -0.18 19.96 14.39
C PRO A 131 0.29 18.58 13.87
N LYS A 132 1.60 18.38 13.76
CA LYS A 132 2.22 17.07 13.59
C LYS A 132 2.11 16.30 14.91
N GLY A 133 0.98 15.66 15.14
CA GLY A 133 0.78 14.75 16.26
C GLY A 133 0.96 13.32 15.79
N GLN A 134 2.13 12.74 16.01
CA GLN A 134 2.31 11.30 15.93
C GLN A 134 1.80 10.69 17.25
N ILE A 135 0.67 10.01 17.18
CA ILE A 135 0.27 9.06 18.21
C ILE A 135 0.06 7.74 17.48
N GLY A 136 1.09 6.92 17.46
CA GLY A 136 1.03 5.59 16.86
C GLY A 136 1.33 4.54 17.92
N ALA A 137 0.32 3.85 18.40
CA ALA A 137 0.47 2.53 19.00
C ALA A 137 -0.07 1.53 17.98
N SER A 138 0.81 0.99 17.13
CA SER A 138 0.46 -0.06 16.18
C SER A 138 1.29 -1.29 16.48
N PHE A 139 0.61 -2.37 16.86
CA PHE A 139 1.19 -3.70 16.99
C PHE A 139 1.25 -4.33 15.59
N GLY A 140 2.40 -4.23 14.93
CA GLY A 140 2.66 -4.79 13.60
C GLY A 140 3.59 -3.90 12.76
N PRO A 141 4.20 -4.41 11.67
CA PRO A 141 4.99 -3.58 10.78
C PRO A 141 4.08 -2.55 10.11
N THR A 142 4.37 -1.26 10.33
CA THR A 142 3.65 -0.13 9.75
C THR A 142 4.59 0.58 8.79
N VAL A 143 4.16 0.79 7.55
CA VAL A 143 4.91 1.55 6.56
C VAL A 143 4.18 2.87 6.29
N ASN A 144 4.82 3.99 6.62
CA ASN A 144 4.35 5.32 6.27
C ASN A 144 5.05 5.78 5.00
N ALA A 145 4.26 6.03 3.96
CA ALA A 145 4.76 6.43 2.66
C ALA A 145 4.52 7.92 2.41
N SER A 146 5.56 8.67 2.03
CA SER A 146 5.45 10.02 1.50
C SER A 146 6.11 10.08 0.12
N VAL A 147 5.36 10.46 -0.91
CA VAL A 147 5.82 10.46 -2.31
C VAL A 147 5.67 11.87 -2.89
N SER A 148 6.67 12.36 -3.62
CA SER A 148 6.61 13.65 -4.34
C SER A 148 5.83 13.54 -5.66
N PRO A 149 5.35 14.64 -6.27
CA PRO A 149 4.60 14.59 -7.53
C PRO A 149 5.36 13.85 -8.62
N GLY A 150 4.71 12.83 -9.22
CA GLY A 150 5.33 11.99 -10.23
C GLY A 150 6.44 11.08 -9.70
N GLU A 151 6.64 11.00 -8.39
CA GLU A 151 7.65 10.15 -7.77
C GLU A 151 7.11 8.74 -7.52
N ILE A 152 7.95 7.75 -7.78
CA ILE A 152 7.71 6.35 -7.45
C ILE A 152 8.71 5.96 -6.38
N LYS A 153 8.23 5.46 -5.26
CA LYS A 153 9.05 5.01 -4.14
C LYS A 153 8.86 3.54 -3.82
N THR A 154 9.97 2.91 -3.41
CA THR A 154 9.97 1.52 -2.95
C THR A 154 10.01 1.49 -1.43
N TYR A 155 9.09 0.74 -0.84
CA TYR A 155 8.94 0.58 0.60
C TYR A 155 9.16 -0.90 0.96
N PRO A 156 10.32 -1.26 1.49
CA PRO A 156 10.55 -2.60 2.01
C PRO A 156 9.69 -2.83 3.26
N VAL A 157 9.09 -4.01 3.33
CA VAL A 157 8.22 -4.40 4.45
C VAL A 157 8.87 -5.46 5.31
N SER A 158 9.47 -6.47 4.68
CA SER A 158 10.10 -7.58 5.39
C SER A 158 11.29 -8.13 4.63
N ALA A 159 12.26 -8.65 5.36
CA ALA A 159 13.43 -9.30 4.78
C ALA A 159 13.82 -10.53 5.62
N LYS A 160 14.38 -11.54 4.98
CA LYS A 160 14.85 -12.76 5.60
C LYS A 160 16.11 -13.27 4.91
N THR A 161 17.11 -13.66 5.67
CA THR A 161 18.28 -14.36 5.17
C THR A 161 17.89 -15.80 4.82
N LEU A 162 18.42 -16.31 3.71
CA LEU A 162 18.24 -17.71 3.32
C LEU A 162 19.18 -18.57 4.16
N GLU A 163 18.62 -19.51 4.90
CA GLU A 163 19.35 -20.51 5.69
C GLU A 163 19.20 -21.92 5.09
N ALA A 164 18.32 -22.06 4.10
CA ALA A 164 18.02 -23.33 3.42
C ALA A 164 17.77 -23.09 1.94
N ALA A 165 17.83 -24.17 1.16
CA ALA A 165 17.57 -24.17 -0.27
C ALA A 165 16.14 -23.73 -0.64
N GLU A 166 15.22 -23.86 0.29
CA GLU A 166 13.86 -23.35 0.19
C GLU A 166 13.61 -22.38 1.35
N THR A 167 13.13 -21.19 1.04
CA THR A 167 12.86 -20.16 2.02
C THR A 167 11.56 -19.46 1.69
N ASN A 168 10.71 -19.31 2.70
CA ASN A 168 9.41 -18.65 2.61
C ASN A 168 9.43 -17.37 3.46
N LEU A 169 8.92 -16.28 2.87
CA LEU A 169 8.73 -15.00 3.54
C LEU A 169 7.29 -14.56 3.34
N ARG A 170 6.50 -14.60 4.42
CA ARG A 170 5.07 -14.25 4.38
C ARG A 170 4.80 -12.98 5.16
N VAL A 171 4.16 -12.06 4.51
CA VAL A 171 3.63 -10.81 5.07
C VAL A 171 2.12 -10.93 5.13
N ARG A 172 1.52 -10.60 6.26
CA ARG A 172 0.06 -10.66 6.45
C ARG A 172 -0.44 -9.36 7.02
N GLU A 173 -1.44 -8.77 6.36
CA GLU A 173 -2.18 -7.60 6.82
C GLU A 173 -1.29 -6.46 7.32
N THR A 174 -0.18 -6.20 6.59
CA THR A 174 0.66 -5.04 6.89
C THR A 174 -0.13 -3.77 6.63
N HIS A 175 -0.31 -2.97 7.67
CA HIS A 175 -0.98 -1.69 7.57
C HIS A 175 -0.12 -0.69 6.79
N MET A 176 -0.74 -0.06 5.80
CA MET A 176 -0.11 0.98 4.99
C MET A 176 -1.01 2.20 4.92
N SER A 177 -0.42 3.36 5.19
CA SER A 177 -1.04 4.67 5.04
C SER A 177 -0.22 5.53 4.09
N ILE A 178 -0.89 6.13 3.11
CA ILE A 178 -0.30 7.02 2.11
C ILE A 178 -1.00 8.36 2.24
N ASP A 179 -0.30 9.37 2.73
CA ASP A 179 -0.85 10.68 2.97
C ASP A 179 -0.35 11.73 1.96
N GLY A 180 -1.22 12.71 1.70
CA GLY A 180 -0.90 13.83 0.81
C GLY A 180 -0.90 13.48 -0.68
N CYS A 181 -1.50 12.36 -1.08
CA CYS A 181 -1.65 11.96 -2.46
C CYS A 181 -2.92 12.54 -3.09
N LEU A 182 -2.78 13.49 -3.99
CA LEU A 182 -3.89 14.04 -4.76
C LEU A 182 -3.99 13.34 -6.13
N GLY A 183 -5.17 12.85 -6.46
CA GLY A 183 -5.42 12.09 -7.68
C GLY A 183 -5.20 10.59 -7.50
N PRO A 184 -5.02 9.85 -8.61
CA PRO A 184 -4.80 8.42 -8.56
C PRO A 184 -3.48 8.06 -7.87
N ALA A 185 -3.53 7.00 -7.07
CA ALA A 185 -2.37 6.34 -6.50
C ALA A 185 -2.39 4.87 -6.91
N GLU A 186 -1.23 4.34 -7.25
CA GLU A 186 -1.05 2.94 -7.61
C GLU A 186 -0.03 2.29 -6.69
N VAL A 187 -0.29 1.04 -6.38
CA VAL A 187 0.59 0.18 -5.57
C VAL A 187 0.91 -1.08 -6.36
N ARG A 188 2.13 -1.57 -6.21
CA ARG A 188 2.59 -2.83 -6.76
C ARG A 188 3.48 -3.52 -5.74
N ALA A 189 3.20 -4.79 -5.43
CA ALA A 189 4.08 -5.59 -4.60
C ALA A 189 5.37 -5.95 -5.35
N PHE A 190 6.41 -6.26 -4.60
CA PHE A 190 7.64 -6.84 -5.14
C PHE A 190 8.23 -7.85 -4.17
N ALA A 191 8.95 -8.82 -4.73
CA ALA A 191 9.90 -9.66 -4.03
C ALA A 191 11.26 -9.53 -4.72
N SER A 192 12.32 -9.36 -3.96
CA SER A 192 13.69 -9.34 -4.46
C SER A 192 14.55 -10.34 -3.71
N LEU A 193 15.42 -10.99 -4.41
CA LEU A 193 16.41 -11.89 -3.86
C LEU A 193 17.79 -11.43 -4.30
N SER A 194 18.71 -11.32 -3.36
CA SER A 194 20.13 -11.09 -3.60
C SER A 194 20.89 -12.31 -3.11
N ILE A 195 21.75 -12.85 -3.95
CA ILE A 195 22.63 -13.98 -3.66
C ILE A 195 24.05 -13.50 -3.79
N ASP A 196 24.85 -13.77 -2.80
CA ASP A 196 26.26 -13.40 -2.73
C ASP A 196 27.09 -14.69 -2.64
N SER A 197 28.02 -14.88 -3.56
CA SER A 197 28.93 -16.00 -3.61
C SER A 197 30.37 -15.50 -3.81
N LYS A 198 31.36 -16.38 -3.66
CA LYS A 198 32.75 -16.02 -3.93
C LYS A 198 33.01 -15.68 -5.39
N ALA A 199 32.15 -16.13 -6.31
CA ALA A 199 32.27 -15.86 -7.72
C ALA A 199 31.63 -14.53 -8.15
N GLY A 200 30.59 -14.08 -7.45
CA GLY A 200 29.89 -12.87 -7.80
C GLY A 200 28.65 -12.62 -6.95
N LYS A 201 27.91 -11.58 -7.33
CA LYS A 201 26.64 -11.21 -6.71
C LYS A 201 25.55 -11.15 -7.77
N ASP A 202 24.51 -11.95 -7.56
CA ASP A 202 23.33 -11.98 -8.40
C ASP A 202 22.13 -11.39 -7.68
N SER A 203 21.21 -10.79 -8.44
CA SER A 203 19.95 -10.32 -7.92
C SER A 203 18.83 -10.54 -8.90
N ILE A 204 17.68 -10.95 -8.38
CA ILE A 204 16.45 -11.16 -9.12
C ILE A 204 15.31 -10.40 -8.44
N VAL A 205 14.43 -9.81 -9.23
CA VAL A 205 13.25 -9.10 -8.70
C VAL A 205 12.01 -9.57 -9.47
N VAL A 206 10.97 -9.89 -8.74
CA VAL A 206 9.63 -10.18 -9.25
C VAL A 206 8.70 -9.07 -8.77
N TYR A 207 7.88 -8.57 -9.68
CA TYR A 207 6.86 -7.58 -9.40
C TYR A 207 5.49 -8.17 -9.65
N GLY A 208 4.55 -7.90 -8.76
CA GLY A 208 3.14 -8.14 -8.98
C GLY A 208 2.51 -7.15 -9.96
N ASP A 209 1.22 -7.29 -10.21
CA ASP A 209 0.47 -6.35 -11.03
C ASP A 209 0.24 -5.03 -10.28
N PRO A 210 0.32 -3.87 -10.97
CA PRO A 210 -0.08 -2.61 -10.36
C PRO A 210 -1.58 -2.54 -10.20
N PHE A 211 -2.05 -1.98 -9.08
CA PHE A 211 -3.46 -1.78 -8.80
C PHE A 211 -3.74 -0.41 -8.17
N PRO A 212 -4.88 0.21 -8.47
CA PRO A 212 -5.27 1.49 -7.91
C PRO A 212 -5.79 1.36 -6.47
N ILE A 213 -5.46 2.35 -5.64
CA ILE A 213 -5.90 2.42 -4.24
C ILE A 213 -6.64 3.71 -3.91
#